data_d72fa26ad2239aa5440f145405e88510
#
_entry.id   d72fa26ad2239aa5440f145405e88510
#
_cell.length_a   1.000
_cell.length_b   1.000
_cell.length_c   1.000
_cell.angle_alpha   90.00
_cell.angle_beta   90.00
_cell.angle_gamma   90.00
#
_symmetry.space_group_name_H-M   'P 1'
#
loop_
_entity.id
_entity.type
_entity.pdbx_description
1 polymer ?
#
loop_
_entity_poly.entity_id
_entity_poly.type
_entity_poly.pdbx_seq_one_letter_code
_entity_poly.pdbx_strand_id
1 'polypeptide(L)'
;MAKKICSLCEKELGLMSGKVKIADGFLCTKCYKELGGDINPTALTEAANNSLAYYKNVFEKKKADLSVIETFQPTFSAGKIALFNDDIKIMLLAKQNQSRFNNSHYTVFSYSQIVNFELLEDGNSIVSGGLGRAIVGGVAFGGVGAIVGGLTGKRKSTDTCTSLQIKLTVKDHFSPTFYITLINSEMKKSSLLYKQNEKLAQDIISKLQIIMSS
;
A
#
# COMPACT_ATOMS: atom_id res chain seq x y z
N MET A 1 -37.59 22.41 9.94
CA MET A 1 -36.35 21.61 10.09
C MET A 1 -35.29 22.26 9.26
N ALA A 2 -34.10 22.51 9.80
CA ALA A 2 -32.99 23.06 9.04
C ALA A 2 -32.60 22.12 7.88
N LYS A 3 -32.47 22.66 6.69
CA LYS A 3 -32.02 21.92 5.51
C LYS A 3 -30.58 21.48 5.75
N LYS A 4 -30.30 20.18 5.59
CA LYS A 4 -28.94 19.66 5.65
C LYS A 4 -28.21 19.98 4.34
N ILE A 5 -26.99 20.45 4.42
CA ILE A 5 -26.13 20.75 3.26
C ILE A 5 -24.89 19.86 3.29
N CYS A 6 -24.36 19.54 2.12
CA CYS A 6 -23.09 18.85 2.02
C CYS A 6 -21.96 19.80 2.43
N SER A 7 -21.21 19.44 3.47
CA SER A 7 -20.13 20.27 4.00
C SER A 7 -18.95 20.44 3.05
N LEU A 8 -18.88 19.65 1.95
CA LEU A 8 -17.79 19.75 0.96
C LEU A 8 -18.18 20.53 -0.29
N CYS A 9 -19.34 20.22 -0.90
CA CYS A 9 -19.79 20.85 -2.15
C CYS A 9 -21.01 21.77 -1.99
N GLU A 10 -21.45 22.02 -0.76
CA GLU A 10 -22.53 22.93 -0.37
C GLU A 10 -23.92 22.61 -0.96
N LYS A 11 -24.06 21.46 -1.63
CA LYS A 11 -25.35 21.00 -2.18
C LYS A 11 -26.35 20.70 -1.06
N GLU A 12 -27.60 21.15 -1.22
CA GLU A 12 -28.68 20.77 -0.32
C GLU A 12 -28.95 19.27 -0.36
N LEU A 13 -29.11 18.67 0.81
CA LEU A 13 -29.38 17.25 1.02
C LEU A 13 -30.84 17.07 1.42
N GLY A 14 -31.68 16.75 0.45
CA GLY A 14 -33.10 16.45 0.66
C GLY A 14 -33.33 15.13 1.41
N LEU A 15 -34.58 14.84 1.73
CA LEU A 15 -34.96 13.60 2.44
C LEU A 15 -34.58 12.33 1.66
N MET A 16 -34.65 12.38 0.32
CA MET A 16 -34.34 11.24 -0.58
C MET A 16 -32.89 11.26 -1.07
N SER A 17 -32.12 12.30 -0.81
CA SER A 17 -30.70 12.33 -1.21
C SER A 17 -29.87 11.51 -0.24
N GLY A 18 -29.07 10.60 -0.81
CA GLY A 18 -28.07 9.87 -0.04
C GLY A 18 -27.13 10.84 0.69
N LYS A 19 -27.06 10.69 2.01
CA LYS A 19 -26.24 11.51 2.89
C LYS A 19 -25.44 10.63 3.83
N VAL A 20 -24.19 10.99 4.03
CA VAL A 20 -23.28 10.34 4.97
C VAL A 20 -23.03 11.30 6.13
N LYS A 21 -23.28 10.84 7.35
CA LYS A 21 -22.98 11.62 8.57
C LYS A 21 -21.47 11.58 8.80
N ILE A 22 -20.89 12.73 9.10
CA ILE A 22 -19.52 12.91 9.58
C ILE A 22 -19.53 13.53 10.98
N ALA A 23 -18.40 13.63 11.65
CA ALA A 23 -18.34 14.10 13.04
C ALA A 23 -18.93 15.51 13.23
N ASP A 24 -18.72 16.40 12.27
CA ASP A 24 -19.09 17.82 12.30
C ASP A 24 -20.05 18.25 11.18
N GLY A 25 -20.76 17.31 10.52
CA GLY A 25 -21.70 17.66 9.45
C GLY A 25 -22.19 16.48 8.62
N PHE A 26 -22.43 16.75 7.33
CA PHE A 26 -22.89 15.75 6.36
C PHE A 26 -22.16 15.89 5.02
N LEU A 27 -21.89 14.77 4.36
CA LEU A 27 -21.45 14.69 2.96
C LEU A 27 -22.56 14.11 2.09
N CYS A 28 -22.69 14.58 0.84
CA CYS A 28 -23.49 13.84 -0.13
C CYS A 28 -22.78 12.57 -0.54
N THR A 29 -23.53 11.57 -0.96
CA THR A 29 -22.98 10.26 -1.37
C THR A 29 -21.94 10.38 -2.49
N LYS A 30 -22.14 11.37 -3.40
CA LYS A 30 -21.18 11.62 -4.49
C LYS A 30 -19.82 12.05 -3.93
N CYS A 31 -19.78 13.10 -3.09
CA CYS A 31 -18.52 13.57 -2.49
C CYS A 31 -17.85 12.49 -1.65
N TYR A 32 -18.64 11.73 -0.88
CA TYR A 32 -18.10 10.66 -0.06
C TYR A 32 -17.44 9.54 -0.90
N LYS A 33 -18.08 9.14 -2.01
CA LYS A 33 -17.50 8.16 -2.96
C LYS A 33 -16.27 8.68 -3.69
N GLU A 34 -16.27 9.95 -4.10
CA GLU A 34 -15.10 10.58 -4.75
C GLU A 34 -13.88 10.56 -3.83
N LEU A 35 -14.09 10.65 -2.53
CA LEU A 35 -13.06 10.51 -1.51
C LEU A 35 -12.63 9.05 -1.24
N GLY A 36 -13.23 8.08 -1.95
CA GLY A 36 -12.95 6.66 -1.77
C GLY A 36 -13.76 6.00 -0.65
N GLY A 37 -14.78 6.69 -0.12
CA GLY A 37 -15.68 6.11 0.88
C GLY A 37 -16.61 5.06 0.29
N ASP A 38 -16.88 4.02 1.08
CA ASP A 38 -17.83 2.96 0.77
C ASP A 38 -19.12 3.15 1.56
N ILE A 39 -20.27 2.73 0.99
CA ILE A 39 -21.60 2.88 1.59
C ILE A 39 -22.02 1.64 2.40
N ASN A 40 -21.09 0.77 2.76
CA ASN A 40 -21.38 -0.33 3.67
C ASN A 40 -21.55 0.18 5.13
N PRO A 41 -22.25 -0.55 6.00
CA PRO A 41 -22.52 -0.10 7.37
C PRO A 41 -21.28 0.22 8.19
N THR A 42 -20.18 -0.54 8.03
CA THR A 42 -18.92 -0.33 8.75
C THR A 42 -18.28 1.00 8.34
N ALA A 43 -18.14 1.25 7.03
CA ALA A 43 -17.57 2.48 6.51
C ALA A 43 -18.40 3.73 6.87
N LEU A 44 -19.73 3.59 6.94
CA LEU A 44 -20.62 4.68 7.39
C LEU A 44 -20.46 4.99 8.87
N THR A 45 -20.19 3.97 9.70
CA THR A 45 -19.91 4.14 11.13
C THR A 45 -18.56 4.84 11.33
N GLU A 46 -17.54 4.43 10.59
CA GLU A 46 -16.21 5.07 10.59
C GLU A 46 -16.29 6.52 10.10
N ALA A 47 -17.10 6.76 9.06
CA ALA A 47 -17.30 8.11 8.54
C ALA A 47 -17.85 9.07 9.60
N ALA A 48 -18.73 8.62 10.47
CA ALA A 48 -19.31 9.43 11.54
C ALA A 48 -18.27 9.91 12.57
N ASN A 49 -17.12 9.26 12.67
CA ASN A 49 -16.04 9.60 13.58
C ASN A 49 -15.01 10.59 12.97
N ASN A 50 -15.05 10.81 11.66
CA ASN A 50 -14.10 11.67 10.97
C ASN A 50 -14.69 13.06 10.70
N SER A 51 -13.88 14.11 10.86
CA SER A 51 -14.28 15.51 10.65
C SER A 51 -14.25 15.91 9.18
N LEU A 52 -14.89 17.05 8.85
CA LEU A 52 -14.78 17.68 7.54
C LEU A 52 -13.32 18.00 7.16
N ALA A 53 -12.52 18.43 8.12
CA ALA A 53 -11.10 18.71 7.91
C ALA A 53 -10.34 17.47 7.45
N TYR A 54 -10.61 16.30 8.05
CA TYR A 54 -10.08 15.01 7.60
C TYR A 54 -10.43 14.75 6.13
N TYR A 55 -11.70 14.92 5.73
CA TYR A 55 -12.13 14.66 4.35
C TYR A 55 -11.55 15.64 3.35
N LYS A 56 -11.39 16.91 3.72
CA LYS A 56 -10.70 17.89 2.88
C LYS A 56 -9.24 17.50 2.66
N ASN A 57 -8.53 17.11 3.70
CA ASN A 57 -7.14 16.63 3.59
C ASN A 57 -7.01 15.39 2.71
N VAL A 58 -7.93 14.43 2.85
CA VAL A 58 -7.97 13.22 1.99
C VAL A 58 -8.21 13.62 0.53
N PHE A 59 -9.09 14.57 0.27
CA PHE A 59 -9.39 15.06 -1.08
C PHE A 59 -8.17 15.75 -1.72
N GLU A 60 -7.55 16.69 -1.01
CA GLU A 60 -6.37 17.39 -1.51
C GLU A 60 -5.19 16.43 -1.73
N LYS A 61 -4.96 15.51 -0.79
CA LYS A 61 -3.94 14.46 -0.95
C LYS A 61 -4.20 13.62 -2.20
N LYS A 62 -5.44 13.16 -2.41
CA LYS A 62 -5.81 12.36 -3.58
C LYS A 62 -5.58 13.13 -4.89
N LYS A 63 -5.90 14.41 -4.92
CA LYS A 63 -5.67 15.28 -6.08
C LYS A 63 -4.17 15.44 -6.35
N ALA A 64 -3.38 15.69 -5.33
CA ALA A 64 -1.93 15.78 -5.43
C ALA A 64 -1.32 14.46 -5.91
N ASP A 65 -1.75 13.31 -5.34
CA ASP A 65 -1.28 11.99 -5.75
C ASP A 65 -1.58 11.71 -7.23
N LEU A 66 -2.77 12.06 -7.72
CA LEU A 66 -3.12 11.91 -9.15
C LEU A 66 -2.20 12.75 -10.05
N SER A 67 -1.95 13.99 -9.70
CA SER A 67 -1.03 14.87 -10.44
C SER A 67 0.39 14.28 -10.50
N VAL A 68 0.87 13.73 -9.38
CA VAL A 68 2.17 13.04 -9.33
C VAL A 68 2.17 11.83 -10.26
N ILE A 69 1.14 10.97 -10.20
CA ILE A 69 1.06 9.74 -11.00
C ILE A 69 1.06 10.05 -12.50
N GLU A 70 0.32 11.08 -12.93
CA GLU A 70 0.20 11.47 -14.34
C GLU A 70 1.52 11.96 -14.95
N THR A 71 2.38 12.59 -14.15
CA THR A 71 3.65 13.16 -14.62
C THR A 71 4.88 12.35 -14.20
N PHE A 72 4.67 11.19 -13.56
CA PHE A 72 5.76 10.42 -12.95
C PHE A 72 6.72 9.84 -13.98
N GLN A 73 7.99 10.17 -13.82
CA GLN A 73 9.10 9.61 -14.62
C GLN A 73 9.99 8.78 -13.68
N PRO A 74 9.97 7.44 -13.76
CA PRO A 74 10.78 6.62 -12.88
C PRO A 74 12.26 6.65 -13.26
N THR A 75 13.15 6.79 -12.26
CA THR A 75 14.59 6.56 -12.40
C THR A 75 14.94 5.07 -12.21
N PHE A 76 14.07 4.32 -11.53
CA PHE A 76 14.18 2.88 -11.37
C PHE A 76 12.79 2.24 -11.35
N SER A 77 12.66 1.07 -11.98
CA SER A 77 11.38 0.33 -12.08
C SER A 77 11.59 -1.15 -11.80
N ALA A 78 10.82 -1.68 -10.85
CA ALA A 78 10.67 -3.10 -10.61
C ALA A 78 9.35 -3.57 -11.24
N GLY A 79 9.40 -3.85 -12.53
CA GLY A 79 8.22 -4.12 -13.35
C GLY A 79 7.25 -2.93 -13.36
N LYS A 80 5.93 -3.27 -13.35
CA LYS A 80 4.85 -2.27 -13.16
C LYS A 80 4.38 -2.22 -11.70
N ILE A 81 5.06 -2.91 -10.79
CA ILE A 81 4.62 -3.07 -9.40
C ILE A 81 5.17 -1.96 -8.52
N ALA A 82 6.44 -1.59 -8.71
CA ALA A 82 7.08 -0.54 -7.94
C ALA A 82 7.93 0.35 -8.86
N LEU A 83 7.62 1.63 -8.87
CA LEU A 83 8.32 2.66 -9.64
C LEU A 83 8.93 3.66 -8.67
N PHE A 84 10.18 4.06 -8.90
CA PHE A 84 10.93 4.93 -8.00
C PHE A 84 11.50 6.11 -8.79
N ASN A 85 11.47 7.28 -8.18
CA ASN A 85 12.15 8.46 -8.70
C ASN A 85 13.06 9.03 -7.60
N ASP A 86 14.37 8.91 -7.82
CA ASP A 86 15.40 9.31 -6.84
C ASP A 86 15.61 10.82 -6.78
N ASP A 87 15.22 11.53 -7.82
CA ASP A 87 15.39 12.99 -7.89
C ASP A 87 14.39 13.69 -6.98
N ILE A 88 13.11 13.26 -7.06
CA ILE A 88 12.03 13.83 -6.25
C ILE A 88 11.72 13.01 -4.98
N LYS A 89 12.46 11.91 -4.74
CA LYS A 89 12.33 11.04 -3.55
C LYS A 89 10.92 10.49 -3.36
N ILE A 90 10.27 10.08 -4.45
CA ILE A 90 8.92 9.51 -4.48
C ILE A 90 8.96 8.11 -5.09
N MET A 91 8.10 7.24 -4.59
CA MET A 91 7.81 5.96 -5.21
C MET A 91 6.31 5.75 -5.41
N LEU A 92 5.98 5.02 -6.46
CA LEU A 92 4.64 4.56 -6.79
C LEU A 92 4.58 3.05 -6.62
N LEU A 93 3.65 2.58 -5.81
CA LEU A 93 3.42 1.15 -5.59
C LEU A 93 2.05 0.76 -6.13
N ALA A 94 2.00 -0.27 -6.97
CA ALA A 94 0.76 -0.75 -7.56
C ALA A 94 -0.20 -1.22 -6.47
N LYS A 95 -1.45 -0.73 -6.54
CA LYS A 95 -2.53 -1.17 -5.67
C LYS A 95 -2.96 -2.57 -6.08
N GLN A 96 -3.11 -3.44 -5.12
CA GLN A 96 -3.69 -4.77 -5.30
C GLN A 96 -5.19 -4.69 -4.97
N ASN A 97 -6.01 -5.49 -5.65
CA ASN A 97 -7.47 -5.52 -5.47
C ASN A 97 -8.19 -4.22 -5.86
N GLN A 98 -7.88 -3.69 -7.04
CA GLN A 98 -8.63 -2.57 -7.58
C GLN A 98 -10.03 -3.01 -8.02
N SER A 99 -11.05 -2.45 -7.39
CA SER A 99 -12.36 -2.36 -8.03
C SER A 99 -12.19 -1.52 -9.32
N ARG A 100 -12.85 -1.94 -10.40
CA ARG A 100 -12.78 -1.34 -11.74
C ARG A 100 -13.13 0.17 -11.81
N PHE A 101 -13.43 0.79 -10.68
CA PHE A 101 -13.93 2.17 -10.56
C PHE A 101 -12.90 3.18 -10.02
N ASN A 102 -11.64 2.78 -9.77
CA ASN A 102 -10.64 3.69 -9.23
C ASN A 102 -9.55 3.98 -10.29
N ASN A 103 -9.50 5.21 -10.78
CA ASN A 103 -8.60 5.63 -11.87
C ASN A 103 -7.10 5.65 -11.51
N SER A 104 -6.76 5.47 -10.23
CA SER A 104 -5.37 5.45 -9.78
C SER A 104 -4.93 4.02 -9.48
N HIS A 105 -4.08 3.47 -10.34
CA HIS A 105 -3.49 2.14 -10.16
C HIS A 105 -2.35 2.11 -9.13
N TYR A 106 -1.92 3.26 -8.64
CA TYR A 106 -0.78 3.40 -7.74
C TYR A 106 -1.14 4.11 -6.44
N THR A 107 -0.39 3.79 -5.39
CA THR A 107 -0.29 4.59 -4.17
C THR A 107 1.04 5.33 -4.19
N VAL A 108 1.01 6.61 -3.87
CA VAL A 108 2.18 7.49 -3.82
C VAL A 108 2.76 7.48 -2.41
N PHE A 109 4.06 7.27 -2.31
CA PHE A 109 4.81 7.38 -1.06
C PHE A 109 6.06 8.24 -1.26
N SER A 110 6.35 9.15 -0.32
CA SER A 110 7.69 9.72 -0.24
C SER A 110 8.64 8.73 0.43
N TYR A 111 9.92 8.78 0.09
CA TYR A 111 10.94 7.90 0.68
C TYR A 111 10.99 8.04 2.21
N SER A 112 10.79 9.26 2.71
CA SER A 112 10.80 9.56 4.16
C SER A 112 9.64 8.93 4.94
N GLN A 113 8.60 8.45 4.26
CA GLN A 113 7.49 7.75 4.90
C GLN A 113 7.81 6.29 5.21
N ILE A 114 8.84 5.70 4.60
CA ILE A 114 9.16 4.28 4.78
C ILE A 114 9.92 4.10 6.08
N VAL A 115 9.41 3.24 6.95
CA VAL A 115 9.99 2.94 8.28
C VAL A 115 10.67 1.58 8.29
N ASN A 116 10.04 0.58 7.66
CA ASN A 116 10.49 -0.80 7.67
C ASN A 116 9.91 -1.58 6.49
N PHE A 117 10.57 -2.67 6.11
CA PHE A 117 10.03 -3.67 5.21
C PHE A 117 10.30 -5.09 5.70
N GLU A 118 9.44 -6.01 5.31
CA GLU A 118 9.58 -7.45 5.54
C GLU A 118 9.21 -8.19 4.26
N LEU A 119 10.04 -9.16 3.82
CA LEU A 119 9.64 -10.13 2.81
C LEU A 119 8.98 -11.31 3.50
N LEU A 120 7.75 -11.58 3.12
CA LEU A 120 6.95 -12.68 3.66
C LEU A 120 6.78 -13.76 2.59
N GLU A 121 7.15 -15.01 2.92
CA GLU A 121 6.83 -16.19 2.13
C GLU A 121 5.90 -17.08 2.95
N ASP A 122 4.74 -17.40 2.40
CA ASP A 122 3.69 -18.19 3.07
C ASP A 122 3.38 -17.65 4.49
N GLY A 123 3.31 -16.33 4.62
CA GLY A 123 3.05 -15.63 5.87
C GLY A 123 4.24 -15.53 6.83
N ASN A 124 5.39 -16.12 6.50
CA ASN A 124 6.57 -16.09 7.35
C ASN A 124 7.58 -15.05 6.86
N SER A 125 8.08 -14.21 7.75
CA SER A 125 9.14 -13.26 7.44
C SER A 125 10.45 -14.00 7.14
N ILE A 126 11.02 -13.80 5.94
CA ILE A 126 12.27 -14.38 5.49
C ILE A 126 13.39 -13.34 5.37
N VAL A 127 13.03 -12.08 5.15
CA VAL A 127 13.95 -10.94 5.14
C VAL A 127 13.27 -9.76 5.82
N SER A 128 14.00 -9.00 6.61
CA SER A 128 13.51 -7.74 7.19
C SER A 128 14.60 -6.68 7.20
N GLY A 129 14.24 -5.41 7.02
CA GLY A 129 15.12 -4.27 7.10
C GLY A 129 14.35 -3.03 7.55
N GLY A 130 15.03 -2.07 8.18
CA GLY A 130 14.40 -0.87 8.72
C GLY A 130 15.41 0.23 9.00
N LEU A 131 14.92 1.43 9.31
CA LEU A 131 15.74 2.58 9.67
C LEU A 131 16.71 2.22 10.81
N GLY A 132 18.02 2.34 10.54
CA GLY A 132 19.06 2.06 11.53
C GLY A 132 19.27 0.58 11.87
N ARG A 133 18.71 -0.36 11.12
CA ARG A 133 18.90 -1.81 11.30
C ARG A 133 19.60 -2.41 10.09
N ALA A 134 20.62 -3.24 10.34
CA ALA A 134 21.17 -4.13 9.33
C ALA A 134 20.08 -5.10 8.86
N ILE A 135 20.13 -5.53 7.59
CA ILE A 135 19.24 -6.59 7.09
C ILE A 135 19.42 -7.82 7.96
N VAL A 136 18.35 -8.26 8.58
CA VAL A 136 18.26 -9.53 9.29
C VAL A 136 17.55 -10.52 8.36
N GLY A 137 18.29 -11.49 7.89
CA GLY A 137 17.83 -12.52 6.95
C GLY A 137 18.99 -12.83 6.02
N GLY A 138 19.44 -14.06 6.05
CA GLY A 138 20.66 -14.47 5.32
C GLY A 138 20.58 -14.15 3.85
N VAL A 139 21.65 -13.55 3.36
CA VAL A 139 21.94 -13.32 1.96
C VAL A 139 22.00 -14.68 1.27
N ALA A 140 20.96 -15.05 0.59
CA ALA A 140 21.00 -15.93 -0.57
C ALA A 140 19.61 -16.01 -1.21
N PHE A 141 19.22 -14.96 -1.86
CA PHE A 141 18.30 -15.09 -2.97
C PHE A 141 19.12 -15.68 -4.13
N GLY A 142 18.86 -16.91 -4.46
CA GLY A 142 19.56 -17.59 -5.55
C GLY A 142 20.23 -18.87 -5.11
N GLY A 143 19.44 -19.95 -4.99
CA GLY A 143 19.93 -21.31 -4.75
C GLY A 143 19.76 -21.79 -3.31
N VAL A 144 18.87 -22.75 -3.17
CA VAL A 144 18.77 -23.72 -2.07
C VAL A 144 19.40 -23.31 -0.74
N GLY A 145 18.62 -22.66 0.10
CA GLY A 145 18.79 -22.71 1.54
C GLY A 145 20.02 -22.05 2.10
N ALA A 146 19.82 -20.98 2.80
CA ALA A 146 20.47 -20.78 4.09
C ALA A 146 19.62 -19.80 4.89
N ILE A 147 18.66 -20.31 5.62
CA ILE A 147 18.08 -19.61 6.76
C ILE A 147 19.17 -19.61 7.83
N VAL A 148 19.95 -18.54 7.87
CA VAL A 148 20.85 -18.26 8.99
C VAL A 148 20.30 -17.05 9.69
N GLY A 149 19.59 -17.26 10.76
CA GLY A 149 19.08 -16.19 11.63
C GLY A 149 18.05 -16.73 12.60
N GLY A 150 18.48 -17.40 13.66
CA GLY A 150 17.95 -17.37 15.01
C GLY A 150 16.45 -17.45 15.28
N LEU A 151 15.67 -18.25 14.54
CA LEU A 151 14.38 -18.73 15.03
C LEU A 151 14.40 -20.24 14.93
N THR A 152 14.57 -20.88 16.09
CA THR A 152 14.57 -22.31 16.33
C THR A 152 13.21 -22.93 15.97
N GLY A 153 13.04 -23.29 14.71
CA GLY A 153 11.95 -24.10 14.21
C GLY A 153 12.40 -24.75 12.90
N LYS A 154 12.42 -26.09 12.83
CA LYS A 154 12.63 -26.83 11.61
C LYS A 154 11.55 -26.46 10.59
N ARG A 155 11.82 -25.47 9.74
CA ARG A 155 10.94 -25.19 8.59
C ARG A 155 11.16 -26.32 7.58
N LYS A 156 10.12 -27.09 7.31
CA LYS A 156 10.06 -27.93 6.13
C LYS A 156 10.10 -26.98 4.93
N SER A 157 11.17 -27.00 4.15
CA SER A 157 11.19 -26.35 2.85
C SER A 157 10.13 -27.06 2.00
N THR A 158 9.01 -26.41 1.76
CA THR A 158 8.02 -26.89 0.79
C THR A 158 8.52 -26.53 -0.59
N ASP A 159 8.39 -27.45 -1.56
CA ASP A 159 8.77 -27.22 -2.96
C ASP A 159 7.82 -26.21 -3.65
N THR A 160 6.78 -25.77 -2.96
CA THR A 160 5.78 -24.82 -3.44
C THR A 160 5.77 -23.56 -2.56
N CYS A 161 5.31 -22.47 -3.15
CA CYS A 161 5.01 -21.19 -2.51
C CYS A 161 3.59 -20.80 -2.85
N THR A 162 2.79 -20.43 -1.87
CA THR A 162 1.39 -20.00 -2.04
C THR A 162 1.25 -18.48 -1.97
N SER A 163 2.19 -17.80 -1.32
CA SER A 163 2.16 -16.34 -1.15
C SER A 163 3.57 -15.78 -1.02
N LEU A 164 3.89 -14.76 -1.83
CA LEU A 164 5.11 -13.97 -1.70
C LEU A 164 4.71 -12.49 -1.66
N GLN A 165 5.02 -11.82 -0.54
CA GLN A 165 4.61 -10.43 -0.30
C GLN A 165 5.75 -9.63 0.33
N ILE A 166 5.83 -8.34 -0.02
CA ILE A 166 6.63 -7.37 0.72
C ILE A 166 5.66 -6.54 1.55
N LYS A 167 5.81 -6.61 2.87
CA LYS A 167 5.09 -5.77 3.82
C LYS A 167 5.92 -4.53 4.10
N LEU A 168 5.33 -3.36 3.89
CA LEU A 168 5.93 -2.07 4.24
C LEU A 168 5.26 -1.52 5.48
N THR A 169 6.07 -0.98 6.40
CA THR A 169 5.60 -0.11 7.48
C THR A 169 5.86 1.32 7.07
N VAL A 170 4.81 2.15 7.09
CA VAL A 170 4.86 3.54 6.64
C VAL A 170 4.46 4.50 7.77
N LYS A 171 4.95 5.74 7.72
CA LYS A 171 4.55 6.82 8.63
C LYS A 171 3.15 7.34 8.25
N ASP A 172 2.15 6.52 8.48
CA ASP A 172 0.74 6.87 8.31
C ASP A 172 -0.02 6.35 9.54
N HIS A 173 -0.67 7.26 10.28
CA HIS A 173 -1.37 6.90 11.53
C HIS A 173 -2.64 6.08 11.28
N PHE A 174 -3.25 6.20 10.09
CA PHE A 174 -4.51 5.51 9.77
C PHE A 174 -4.26 4.20 9.03
N SER A 175 -3.19 4.13 8.24
CA SER A 175 -2.86 2.96 7.41
C SER A 175 -1.36 2.68 7.43
N PRO A 176 -0.80 2.27 8.59
CA PRO A 176 0.65 2.15 8.77
C PRO A 176 1.27 0.99 8.00
N THR A 177 0.46 0.14 7.37
CA THR A 177 0.93 -1.07 6.68
C THR A 177 0.45 -1.09 5.23
N PHE A 178 1.38 -1.37 4.31
CA PHE A 178 1.09 -1.58 2.90
C PHE A 178 1.71 -2.91 2.43
N TYR A 179 0.97 -3.68 1.63
CA TYR A 179 1.45 -4.95 1.09
C TYR A 179 1.65 -4.87 -0.42
N ILE A 180 2.81 -5.33 -0.88
CA ILE A 180 3.11 -5.58 -2.29
C ILE A 180 3.05 -7.09 -2.47
N THR A 181 2.00 -7.62 -3.11
CA THR A 181 1.87 -9.06 -3.36
C THR A 181 2.46 -9.41 -4.72
N LEU A 182 3.40 -10.32 -4.75
CA LEU A 182 4.06 -10.81 -5.95
C LEU A 182 3.49 -12.17 -6.36
N ILE A 183 3.16 -13.02 -5.38
CA ILE A 183 2.54 -14.32 -5.56
C ILE A 183 1.32 -14.41 -4.64
N ASN A 184 0.19 -14.85 -5.17
CA ASN A 184 -1.06 -15.04 -4.43
C ASN A 184 -1.77 -16.38 -4.77
N SER A 185 -1.05 -17.30 -5.38
CA SER A 185 -1.54 -18.64 -5.72
C SER A 185 -0.40 -19.63 -5.67
N GLU A 186 -0.71 -20.89 -5.41
CA GLU A 186 0.29 -21.94 -5.30
C GLU A 186 1.09 -22.10 -6.59
N MET A 187 2.42 -22.13 -6.47
CA MET A 187 3.33 -22.40 -7.56
C MET A 187 4.60 -23.10 -7.08
N LYS A 188 5.20 -23.90 -7.94
CA LYS A 188 6.47 -24.57 -7.66
C LYS A 188 7.62 -23.56 -7.61
N LYS A 189 8.48 -23.64 -6.60
CA LYS A 189 9.67 -22.78 -6.47
C LYS A 189 10.70 -22.99 -7.60
N SER A 190 10.67 -24.16 -8.24
CA SER A 190 11.49 -24.45 -9.42
C SER A 190 10.98 -23.78 -10.71
N SER A 191 9.74 -23.25 -10.71
CA SER A 191 9.14 -22.64 -11.90
C SER A 191 9.81 -21.32 -12.29
N LEU A 192 9.79 -21.02 -13.59
CA LEU A 192 10.31 -19.76 -14.12
C LEU A 192 9.55 -18.57 -13.52
N LEU A 193 8.23 -18.69 -13.35
CA LEU A 193 7.38 -17.63 -12.81
C LEU A 193 7.73 -17.32 -11.34
N TYR A 194 8.00 -18.33 -10.51
CA TYR A 194 8.47 -18.11 -9.14
C TYR A 194 9.79 -17.35 -9.15
N LYS A 195 10.77 -17.79 -9.95
CA LYS A 195 12.10 -17.14 -10.04
C LYS A 195 12.02 -15.68 -10.52
N GLN A 196 11.10 -15.40 -11.43
CA GLN A 196 10.86 -14.01 -11.87
C GLN A 196 10.29 -13.14 -10.74
N ASN A 197 9.31 -13.65 -9.98
CA ASN A 197 8.74 -12.93 -8.83
C ASN A 197 9.75 -12.78 -7.68
N GLU A 198 10.58 -13.81 -7.45
CA GLU A 198 11.68 -13.76 -6.48
C GLU A 198 12.68 -12.66 -6.85
N LYS A 199 13.11 -12.60 -8.11
CA LYS A 199 13.99 -11.54 -8.60
C LYS A 199 13.36 -10.15 -8.45
N LEU A 200 12.08 -10.03 -8.76
CA LEU A 200 11.34 -8.77 -8.59
C LEU A 200 11.29 -8.33 -7.12
N ALA A 201 11.09 -9.30 -6.19
CA ALA A 201 11.18 -9.03 -4.76
C ALA A 201 12.56 -8.50 -4.35
N GLN A 202 13.63 -9.14 -4.86
CA GLN A 202 15.01 -8.72 -4.60
C GLN A 202 15.27 -7.29 -5.06
N ASP A 203 14.85 -6.95 -6.29
CA ASP A 203 15.04 -5.63 -6.87
C ASP A 203 14.34 -4.55 -6.02
N ILE A 204 13.09 -4.80 -5.59
CA ILE A 204 12.33 -3.89 -4.73
C ILE A 204 13.00 -3.74 -3.36
N ILE A 205 13.38 -4.85 -2.71
CA ILE A 205 13.99 -4.83 -1.37
C ILE A 205 15.33 -4.12 -1.40
N SER A 206 16.17 -4.38 -2.40
CA SER A 206 17.47 -3.72 -2.55
C SER A 206 17.29 -2.20 -2.70
N LYS A 207 16.29 -1.79 -3.47
CA LYS A 207 15.98 -0.36 -3.64
C LYS A 207 15.47 0.28 -2.35
N LEU A 208 14.56 -0.39 -1.64
CA LEU A 208 14.07 0.07 -0.33
C LEU A 208 15.21 0.22 0.67
N GLN A 209 16.16 -0.72 0.68
CA GLN A 209 17.31 -0.64 1.56
C GLN A 209 18.19 0.57 1.27
N ILE A 210 18.48 0.85 -0.01
CA ILE A 210 19.25 2.04 -0.40
C ILE A 210 18.53 3.30 0.09
N ILE A 211 17.22 3.39 -0.13
CA ILE A 211 16.38 4.52 0.30
C ILE A 211 16.46 4.74 1.82
N MET A 212 16.48 3.66 2.60
CA MET A 212 16.46 3.73 4.06
C MET A 212 17.84 3.93 4.69
N SER A 213 18.92 3.75 3.92
CA SER A 213 20.30 3.98 4.35
C SER A 213 20.83 5.37 3.95
N SER A 214 20.08 6.11 3.14
CA SER A 214 20.37 7.47 2.67
C SER A 214 19.78 8.52 3.61
#